data_02f4a51cf076300cb14454af2c264fef
#
_entry.id   02f4a51cf076300cb14454af2c264fef
#
_cell.length_a   1.000
_cell.length_b   1.000
_cell.length_c   1.000
_cell.angle_alpha   90.00
_cell.angle_beta   90.00
_cell.angle_gamma   90.00
#
_symmetry.space_group_name_H-M   'P 1'
#
loop_
_entity.id
_entity.type
_entity.pdbx_description
1 polymer ?
#
loop_
_entity_poly.entity_id
_entity_poly.type
_entity_poly.pdbx_seq_one_letter_code
_entity_poly.pdbx_strand_id
1 'polypeptide(L)'
;NIDKFHNNLIDYIVNSKIPKNTRIKDRQSMSYSIELRMPFLDQRIIELGLSLKEEEYFEGGLTKNIIRNIMKHKLPDKVRLDQKRSIQAPQGAWLKHPSIIEYVQDLINSDSFKSRGIFNYKKIKKNYESFTEFGAKNSFHIWQWINTEVFFNTFIDKRPLVSTADQIEFTTLK
;
A
#
# COMPACT_ATOMS: atom_id res chain seq x y z
N ASN A 1 -6.84 19.43 26.80
CA ASN A 1 -7.53 18.86 25.64
C ASN A 1 -6.52 18.73 24.51
N ILE A 2 -6.21 17.49 24.14
CA ILE A 2 -5.43 17.20 22.92
C ILE A 2 -6.35 17.51 21.75
N ASP A 3 -5.89 18.34 20.82
CA ASP A 3 -6.68 18.71 19.65
C ASP A 3 -6.88 17.53 18.67
N LYS A 4 -7.74 17.69 17.68
CA LYS A 4 -8.07 16.65 16.69
C LYS A 4 -6.84 16.22 15.89
N PHE A 5 -5.91 17.14 15.64
CA PHE A 5 -4.69 16.85 14.87
C PHE A 5 -3.79 15.88 15.64
N HIS A 6 -3.48 16.18 16.90
CA HIS A 6 -2.65 15.31 17.74
C HIS A 6 -3.30 13.95 18.03
N ASN A 7 -4.62 13.92 18.24
CA ASN A 7 -5.36 12.66 18.38
C ASN A 7 -5.21 11.76 17.16
N ASN A 8 -5.26 12.33 15.94
CA ASN A 8 -5.05 11.57 14.71
C ASN A 8 -3.59 11.06 14.61
N LEU A 9 -2.60 11.87 15.02
CA LEU A 9 -1.20 11.43 15.05
C LEU A 9 -1.00 10.25 15.99
N ILE A 10 -1.54 10.34 17.20
CA ILE A 10 -1.48 9.25 18.20
C ILE A 10 -2.14 7.98 17.64
N ASP A 11 -3.32 8.10 17.04
CA ASP A 11 -3.97 6.95 16.42
C ASP A 11 -3.11 6.32 15.32
N TYR A 12 -2.47 7.12 14.47
CA TYR A 12 -1.58 6.61 13.44
C TYR A 12 -0.35 5.89 13.99
N ILE A 13 0.17 6.36 15.13
CA ILE A 13 1.34 5.77 15.78
C ILE A 13 0.97 4.48 16.51
N VAL A 14 -0.12 4.48 17.28
CA VAL A 14 -0.44 3.41 18.20
C VAL A 14 -1.34 2.33 17.57
N ASN A 15 -2.35 2.73 16.78
CA ASN A 15 -3.42 1.81 16.40
C ASN A 15 -3.47 1.46 14.91
N SER A 16 -3.08 2.37 14.02
CA SER A 16 -3.42 2.19 12.61
C SER A 16 -2.21 2.05 11.69
N LYS A 17 -1.56 3.13 11.31
CA LYS A 17 -0.56 3.12 10.22
C LYS A 17 0.78 2.52 10.61
N ILE A 18 1.33 2.92 11.76
CA ILE A 18 2.68 2.49 12.15
C ILE A 18 2.70 1.00 12.48
N PRO A 19 1.81 0.44 13.32
CA PRO A 19 1.83 -0.98 13.63
C PRO A 19 1.66 -1.87 12.39
N LYS A 20 0.81 -1.46 11.46
CA LYS A 20 0.62 -2.18 10.19
C LYS A 20 1.89 -2.16 9.34
N ASN A 21 2.47 -0.97 9.14
CA ASN A 21 3.63 -0.80 8.27
C ASN A 21 4.88 -1.46 8.84
N THR A 22 5.12 -1.34 10.13
CA THR A 22 6.25 -1.99 10.79
C THR A 22 6.17 -3.51 10.68
N ARG A 23 4.99 -4.09 10.94
CA ARG A 23 4.77 -5.54 10.81
C ARG A 23 5.04 -6.05 9.38
N ILE A 24 4.55 -5.34 8.36
CA ILE A 24 4.75 -5.76 6.97
C ILE A 24 6.23 -5.68 6.60
N LYS A 25 6.88 -4.57 6.94
CA LYS A 25 8.29 -4.34 6.62
C LYS A 25 9.21 -5.31 7.35
N ASP A 26 8.95 -5.56 8.64
CA ASP A 26 9.69 -6.52 9.44
C ASP A 26 9.61 -7.93 8.83
N ARG A 27 8.41 -8.41 8.53
CA ARG A 27 8.22 -9.72 7.90
C ARG A 27 8.91 -9.84 6.55
N GLN A 28 8.84 -8.81 5.73
CA GLN A 28 9.52 -8.79 4.44
C GLN A 28 11.04 -8.81 4.57
N SER A 29 11.61 -8.00 5.45
CA SER A 29 13.06 -7.94 5.65
C SER A 29 13.58 -9.21 6.33
N MET A 30 12.86 -9.71 7.33
CA MET A 30 13.26 -10.94 8.05
C MET A 30 13.12 -12.20 7.21
N SER A 31 12.31 -12.22 6.14
CA SER A 31 12.31 -13.33 5.18
C SER A 31 13.66 -13.50 4.46
N TYR A 32 14.49 -12.46 4.49
CA TYR A 32 15.87 -12.46 3.99
C TYR A 32 16.91 -12.34 5.10
N SER A 33 16.52 -12.53 6.36
CA SER A 33 17.40 -12.37 7.54
C SER A 33 18.03 -10.97 7.64
N ILE A 34 17.33 -9.93 7.17
CA ILE A 34 17.77 -8.54 7.21
C ILE A 34 16.97 -7.79 8.27
N GLU A 35 17.66 -7.22 9.26
CA GLU A 35 17.02 -6.37 10.27
C GLU A 35 16.77 -4.96 9.71
N LEU A 36 15.52 -4.49 9.78
CA LEU A 36 15.12 -3.16 9.37
C LEU A 36 15.03 -2.23 10.58
N ARG A 37 15.89 -1.23 10.65
CA ARG A 37 15.86 -0.18 11.68
C ARG A 37 15.04 1.02 11.21
N MET A 38 14.25 1.59 12.12
CA MET A 38 13.35 2.73 11.83
C MET A 38 13.67 3.90 12.78
N PRO A 39 14.69 4.72 12.48
CA PRO A 39 15.17 5.76 13.41
C PRO A 39 14.11 6.80 13.76
N PHE A 40 13.15 7.08 12.88
CA PHE A 40 12.04 7.99 13.17
C PHE A 40 10.99 7.43 14.16
N LEU A 41 11.12 6.16 14.57
CA LEU A 41 10.29 5.56 15.62
C LEU A 41 11.00 5.55 16.98
N ASP A 42 12.14 6.21 17.11
CA ASP A 42 12.77 6.46 18.41
C ASP A 42 11.80 7.27 19.29
N GLN A 43 11.62 6.84 20.53
CA GLN A 43 10.68 7.45 21.46
C GLN A 43 10.88 8.96 21.58
N ARG A 44 12.12 9.42 21.64
CA ARG A 44 12.47 10.86 21.77
C ARG A 44 12.01 11.67 20.55
N ILE A 45 12.08 11.07 19.36
CA ILE A 45 11.62 11.71 18.12
C ILE A 45 10.10 11.74 18.06
N ILE A 46 9.43 10.67 18.52
CA ILE A 46 7.99 10.63 18.60
C ILE A 46 7.47 11.67 19.60
N GLU A 47 8.05 11.72 20.78
CA GLU A 47 7.67 12.69 21.83
C GLU A 47 7.89 14.14 21.35
N LEU A 48 9.05 14.41 20.73
CA LEU A 48 9.31 15.70 20.09
C LEU A 48 8.25 16.02 19.04
N GLY A 49 7.98 15.05 18.13
CA GLY A 49 6.94 15.23 17.13
C GLY A 49 5.59 15.59 17.76
N LEU A 50 5.14 14.84 18.75
CA LEU A 50 3.85 15.09 19.42
C LEU A 50 3.84 16.40 20.24
N SER A 51 4.98 16.98 20.59
CA SER A 51 5.06 18.27 21.28
C SER A 51 4.96 19.48 20.35
N LEU A 52 5.12 19.29 19.04
CA LEU A 52 5.07 20.35 18.06
C LEU A 52 3.63 20.83 17.82
N LYS A 53 3.47 22.12 17.54
CA LYS A 53 2.18 22.68 17.12
C LYS A 53 1.90 22.34 15.66
N GLU A 54 0.63 22.38 15.27
CA GLU A 54 0.22 22.03 13.90
C GLU A 54 0.93 22.89 12.84
N GLU A 55 1.15 24.18 13.13
CA GLU A 55 1.86 25.11 12.23
C GLU A 55 3.31 24.72 11.96
N GLU A 56 3.94 23.98 12.88
CA GLU A 56 5.31 23.51 12.71
C GLU A 56 5.42 22.30 11.77
N TYR A 57 4.31 21.61 11.54
CA TYR A 57 4.25 20.52 10.55
C TYR A 57 4.03 21.03 9.12
N PHE A 58 3.35 22.16 8.98
CA PHE A 58 2.89 22.68 7.69
C PHE A 58 3.34 24.13 7.51
N GLU A 59 3.87 24.44 6.34
CA GLU A 59 4.19 25.82 5.94
C GLU A 59 4.09 25.95 4.42
N GLY A 60 3.42 27.00 3.95
CA GLY A 60 3.32 27.28 2.52
C GLY A 60 2.72 26.14 1.68
N GLY A 61 1.82 25.32 2.28
CA GLY A 61 1.25 24.15 1.63
C GLY A 61 2.17 22.90 1.60
N LEU A 62 3.36 22.99 2.19
CA LEU A 62 4.28 21.87 2.30
C LEU A 62 4.13 21.16 3.64
N THR A 63 4.18 19.85 3.62
CA THR A 63 4.23 18.99 4.82
C THR A 63 5.66 18.79 5.29
N LYS A 64 5.86 18.33 6.53
CA LYS A 64 7.17 18.02 7.14
C LYS A 64 8.08 19.26 7.26
N ASN A 65 7.52 20.40 7.57
CA ASN A 65 8.22 21.68 7.58
C ASN A 65 9.49 21.64 8.44
N ILE A 66 9.43 21.16 9.68
CA ILE A 66 10.59 21.07 10.56
C ILE A 66 11.78 20.30 9.93
N ILE A 67 11.50 19.17 9.27
CA ILE A 67 12.54 18.38 8.60
C ILE A 67 13.11 19.16 7.42
N ARG A 68 12.27 19.82 6.64
CA ARG A 68 12.70 20.65 5.52
C ARG A 68 13.60 21.79 5.98
N ASN A 69 13.30 22.40 7.11
CA ASN A 69 14.10 23.48 7.69
C ASN A 69 15.45 22.97 8.22
N ILE A 70 15.49 21.85 8.92
CA ILE A 70 16.74 21.20 9.38
C ILE A 70 17.65 20.83 8.20
N MET A 71 17.05 20.45 7.08
CA MET A 71 17.80 20.05 5.89
C MET A 71 18.18 21.21 4.96
N LYS A 72 17.88 22.46 5.36
CA LYS A 72 18.37 23.64 4.66
C LYS A 72 19.90 23.60 4.63
N HIS A 73 20.48 23.91 3.49
CA HIS A 73 21.94 23.83 3.22
C HIS A 73 22.56 22.42 3.24
N LYS A 74 21.75 21.36 3.51
CA LYS A 74 22.20 19.95 3.45
C LYS A 74 21.67 19.23 2.22
N LEU A 75 20.50 19.66 1.73
CA LEU A 75 19.88 19.14 0.51
C LEU A 75 19.62 20.27 -0.48
N PRO A 76 19.73 20.01 -1.80
CA PRO A 76 19.30 20.95 -2.82
C PRO A 76 17.82 21.32 -2.64
N ASP A 77 17.46 22.58 -2.85
CA ASP A 77 16.09 23.07 -2.67
C ASP A 77 15.10 22.35 -3.58
N LYS A 78 15.52 21.94 -4.79
CA LYS A 78 14.70 21.10 -5.69
C LYS A 78 14.20 19.81 -5.03
N VAL A 79 14.98 19.21 -4.14
CA VAL A 79 14.62 18.00 -3.38
C VAL A 79 13.89 18.37 -2.08
N ARG A 80 14.44 19.34 -1.37
CA ARG A 80 13.96 19.76 -0.06
C ARG A 80 12.56 20.36 -0.10
N LEU A 81 12.26 21.14 -1.13
CA LEU A 81 10.97 21.83 -1.30
C LEU A 81 10.00 21.13 -2.24
N ASP A 82 10.37 19.97 -2.80
CA ASP A 82 9.46 19.21 -3.67
C ASP A 82 8.21 18.72 -2.89
N GLN A 83 7.09 18.63 -3.61
CA GLN A 83 5.86 18.12 -3.03
C GLN A 83 6.00 16.66 -2.61
N LYS A 84 5.35 16.30 -1.50
CA LYS A 84 5.28 14.90 -1.06
C LYS A 84 4.54 14.07 -2.10
N ARG A 85 5.27 13.15 -2.74
CA ARG A 85 4.70 12.13 -3.61
C ARG A 85 4.59 10.80 -2.85
N SER A 86 3.48 10.11 -3.01
CA SER A 86 3.38 8.73 -2.53
C SER A 86 4.15 7.82 -3.47
N ILE A 87 5.02 6.98 -2.90
CA ILE A 87 5.64 5.90 -3.66
C ILE A 87 4.58 4.80 -3.77
N GLN A 88 4.03 4.63 -4.96
CA GLN A 88 3.06 3.58 -5.27
C GLN A 88 3.58 2.78 -6.46
N ALA A 89 3.42 1.47 -6.37
CA ALA A 89 3.65 0.61 -7.52
C ALA A 89 2.67 0.99 -8.66
N PRO A 90 3.04 0.82 -9.93
CA PRO A 90 2.18 1.15 -11.07
C PRO A 90 1.08 0.10 -11.26
N GLN A 91 0.26 -0.10 -10.21
CA GLN A 91 -0.76 -1.15 -10.12
C GLN A 91 -1.76 -1.12 -11.29
N GLY A 92 -2.16 0.07 -11.71
CA GLY A 92 -3.09 0.21 -12.83
C GLY A 92 -2.50 -0.28 -14.16
N ALA A 93 -1.19 -0.12 -14.35
CA ALA A 93 -0.50 -0.64 -15.53
C ALA A 93 -0.34 -2.17 -15.44
N TRP A 94 0.04 -2.68 -14.28
CA TRP A 94 0.15 -4.13 -14.07
C TRP A 94 -1.17 -4.85 -14.29
N LEU A 95 -2.26 -4.33 -13.75
CA LEU A 95 -3.59 -4.92 -13.91
C LEU A 95 -4.13 -4.87 -15.35
N LYS A 96 -3.49 -4.11 -16.22
CA LYS A 96 -3.80 -4.06 -17.66
C LYS A 96 -2.89 -4.96 -18.51
N HIS A 97 -1.91 -5.63 -17.91
CA HIS A 97 -1.08 -6.57 -18.63
C HIS A 97 -1.91 -7.81 -19.02
N PRO A 98 -1.82 -8.31 -20.28
CA PRO A 98 -2.67 -9.39 -20.78
C PRO A 98 -2.72 -10.62 -19.85
N SER A 99 -1.56 -11.11 -19.38
CA SER A 99 -1.48 -12.26 -18.46
C SER A 99 -2.13 -11.98 -17.10
N ILE A 100 -2.13 -10.75 -16.61
CA ILE A 100 -2.80 -10.39 -15.37
C ILE A 100 -4.32 -10.27 -15.60
N ILE A 101 -4.73 -9.77 -16.75
CA ILE A 101 -6.16 -9.72 -17.13
C ILE A 101 -6.72 -11.14 -17.16
N GLU A 102 -6.06 -12.06 -17.85
CA GLU A 102 -6.44 -13.47 -17.92
C GLU A 102 -6.54 -14.10 -16.53
N TYR A 103 -5.48 -13.94 -15.73
CA TYR A 103 -5.47 -14.45 -14.35
C TYR A 103 -6.63 -13.92 -13.50
N VAL A 104 -6.91 -12.62 -13.56
CA VAL A 104 -8.01 -12.03 -12.77
C VAL A 104 -9.37 -12.49 -13.28
N GLN A 105 -9.54 -12.65 -14.61
CA GLN A 105 -10.77 -13.17 -15.19
C GLN A 105 -11.02 -14.61 -14.74
N ASP A 106 -10.00 -15.48 -14.77
CA ASP A 106 -10.11 -16.85 -14.31
C ASP A 106 -10.44 -16.91 -12.81
N LEU A 107 -9.76 -16.07 -12.02
CA LEU A 107 -9.99 -16.00 -10.58
C LEU A 107 -11.43 -15.60 -10.24
N ILE A 108 -11.95 -14.51 -10.80
CA ILE A 108 -13.32 -14.04 -10.51
C ILE A 108 -14.40 -14.93 -11.12
N ASN A 109 -14.09 -15.68 -12.18
CA ASN A 109 -15.03 -16.62 -12.81
C ASN A 109 -14.97 -18.01 -12.17
N SER A 110 -14.03 -18.30 -11.29
CA SER A 110 -13.92 -19.60 -10.63
C SER A 110 -15.14 -19.90 -9.75
N ASP A 111 -15.47 -21.17 -9.62
CA ASP A 111 -16.57 -21.61 -8.77
C ASP A 111 -16.30 -21.32 -7.30
N SER A 112 -15.03 -21.39 -6.89
CA SER A 112 -14.63 -21.03 -5.53
C SER A 112 -14.97 -19.58 -5.21
N PHE A 113 -14.57 -18.64 -6.07
CA PHE A 113 -14.85 -17.22 -5.88
C PHE A 113 -16.36 -16.93 -5.82
N LYS A 114 -17.14 -17.53 -6.72
CA LYS A 114 -18.60 -17.34 -6.79
C LYS A 114 -19.31 -17.91 -5.57
N SER A 115 -18.90 -19.09 -5.11
CA SER A 115 -19.58 -19.82 -4.02
C SER A 115 -19.27 -19.29 -2.63
N ARG A 116 -18.21 -18.47 -2.46
CA ARG A 116 -17.85 -17.94 -1.14
C ARG A 116 -18.90 -17.02 -0.51
N GLY A 117 -19.72 -16.36 -1.31
CA GLY A 117 -20.75 -15.45 -0.82
C GLY A 117 -20.21 -14.14 -0.20
N ILE A 118 -18.90 -13.90 -0.27
CA ILE A 118 -18.25 -12.69 0.27
C ILE A 118 -18.49 -11.49 -0.62
N PHE A 119 -18.48 -11.72 -1.93
CA PHE A 119 -18.57 -10.69 -2.94
C PHE A 119 -19.82 -10.83 -3.81
N ASN A 120 -20.36 -9.70 -4.23
CA ASN A 120 -21.39 -9.71 -5.26
C ASN A 120 -20.75 -9.93 -6.64
N TYR A 121 -20.69 -11.17 -7.09
CA TYR A 121 -20.07 -11.57 -8.35
C TYR A 121 -20.52 -10.72 -9.56
N LYS A 122 -21.84 -10.46 -9.71
CA LYS A 122 -22.35 -9.67 -10.84
C LYS A 122 -21.80 -8.24 -10.86
N LYS A 123 -21.68 -7.61 -9.68
CA LYS A 123 -21.10 -6.27 -9.55
C LYS A 123 -19.60 -6.27 -9.81
N ILE A 124 -18.88 -7.28 -9.32
CA ILE A 124 -17.44 -7.42 -9.55
C ILE A 124 -17.13 -7.60 -11.03
N LYS A 125 -17.83 -8.52 -11.69
CA LYS A 125 -17.64 -8.78 -13.11
C LYS A 125 -17.84 -7.52 -13.95
N LYS A 126 -18.97 -6.83 -13.76
CA LYS A 126 -19.26 -5.57 -14.45
C LYS A 126 -18.20 -4.49 -14.18
N ASN A 127 -17.75 -4.39 -12.92
CA ASN A 127 -16.71 -3.41 -12.54
C ASN A 127 -15.37 -3.73 -13.20
N TYR A 128 -15.00 -5.01 -13.26
CA TYR A 128 -13.75 -5.44 -13.87
C TYR A 128 -13.75 -5.27 -15.39
N GLU A 129 -14.85 -5.59 -16.06
CA GLU A 129 -15.04 -5.33 -17.51
C GLU A 129 -14.90 -3.83 -17.80
N SER A 130 -15.54 -2.97 -17.04
CA SER A 130 -15.38 -1.52 -17.16
C SER A 130 -13.94 -1.05 -16.91
N PHE A 131 -13.23 -1.65 -15.95
CA PHE A 131 -11.83 -1.34 -15.69
C PHE A 131 -10.93 -1.72 -16.86
N THR A 132 -11.11 -2.88 -17.46
CA THR A 132 -10.29 -3.34 -18.59
C THR A 132 -10.50 -2.49 -19.82
N GLU A 133 -11.72 -2.00 -20.05
CA GLU A 133 -12.08 -1.18 -21.22
C GLU A 133 -11.66 0.29 -21.04
N PHE A 134 -12.06 0.92 -19.93
CA PHE A 134 -11.88 2.37 -19.74
C PHE A 134 -10.78 2.73 -18.75
N GLY A 135 -10.32 1.78 -17.95
CA GLY A 135 -9.45 2.05 -16.81
C GLY A 135 -10.20 2.66 -15.63
N ALA A 136 -9.48 2.84 -14.51
CA ALA A 136 -10.01 3.55 -13.35
C ALA A 136 -8.90 4.32 -12.63
N LYS A 137 -9.27 5.45 -12.01
CA LYS A 137 -8.35 6.23 -11.16
C LYS A 137 -7.88 5.44 -9.93
N ASN A 138 -8.70 4.52 -9.44
CA ASN A 138 -8.40 3.67 -8.29
C ASN A 138 -8.65 2.20 -8.64
N SER A 139 -7.60 1.40 -8.57
CA SER A 139 -7.61 -0.05 -8.85
C SER A 139 -7.35 -0.92 -7.61
N PHE A 140 -7.27 -0.32 -6.42
CA PHE A 140 -6.98 -1.04 -5.17
C PHE A 140 -7.99 -2.13 -4.84
N HIS A 141 -9.26 -1.92 -5.16
CA HIS A 141 -10.31 -2.89 -4.93
C HIS A 141 -10.10 -4.21 -5.70
N ILE A 142 -9.49 -4.15 -6.90
CA ILE A 142 -9.17 -5.35 -7.68
C ILE A 142 -8.12 -6.20 -6.95
N TRP A 143 -7.10 -5.56 -6.37
CA TRP A 143 -6.12 -6.24 -5.53
C TRP A 143 -6.74 -6.85 -4.27
N GLN A 144 -7.76 -6.22 -3.71
CA GLN A 144 -8.48 -6.80 -2.58
C GLN A 144 -9.19 -8.09 -2.97
N TRP A 145 -9.83 -8.14 -4.15
CA TRP A 145 -10.47 -9.39 -4.63
C TRP A 145 -9.44 -10.50 -4.83
N ILE A 146 -8.34 -10.19 -5.52
CA ILE A 146 -7.24 -11.13 -5.75
C ILE A 146 -6.71 -11.67 -4.41
N ASN A 147 -6.30 -10.76 -3.51
CA ASN A 147 -5.71 -11.15 -2.24
C ASN A 147 -6.68 -11.95 -1.37
N THR A 148 -7.95 -11.61 -1.37
CA THR A 148 -8.96 -12.35 -0.61
C THR A 148 -9.09 -13.77 -1.13
N GLU A 149 -9.23 -13.96 -2.44
CA GLU A 149 -9.36 -15.30 -3.01
C GLU A 149 -8.08 -16.13 -2.84
N VAL A 150 -6.90 -15.53 -3.07
CA VAL A 150 -5.62 -16.20 -2.82
C VAL A 150 -5.48 -16.61 -1.35
N PHE A 151 -5.88 -15.75 -0.43
CA PHE A 151 -5.88 -16.07 1.00
C PHE A 151 -6.76 -17.30 1.30
N PHE A 152 -8.00 -17.30 0.80
CA PHE A 152 -8.91 -18.43 1.01
C PHE A 152 -8.38 -19.70 0.39
N ASN A 153 -7.92 -19.66 -0.85
CA ASN A 153 -7.36 -20.83 -1.52
C ASN A 153 -6.16 -21.41 -0.76
N THR A 154 -5.28 -20.54 -0.25
CA THR A 154 -4.05 -20.96 0.43
C THR A 154 -4.29 -21.46 1.84
N PHE A 155 -5.02 -20.69 2.65
CA PHE A 155 -5.08 -20.93 4.10
C PHE A 155 -6.34 -21.68 4.54
N ILE A 156 -7.43 -21.55 3.81
CA ILE A 156 -8.70 -22.19 4.17
C ILE A 156 -8.93 -23.46 3.36
N ASP A 157 -8.84 -23.37 2.04
CA ASP A 157 -9.05 -24.52 1.15
C ASP A 157 -7.80 -25.44 1.07
N LYS A 158 -6.64 -24.94 1.56
CA LYS A 158 -5.34 -25.65 1.54
C LYS A 158 -4.95 -26.15 0.15
N ARG A 159 -5.32 -25.41 -0.88
CA ARG A 159 -4.90 -25.72 -2.26
C ARG A 159 -3.41 -25.41 -2.40
N PRO A 160 -2.63 -26.26 -3.11
CA PRO A 160 -1.25 -25.94 -3.40
C PRO A 160 -1.19 -24.59 -4.12
N LEU A 161 -0.27 -23.71 -3.67
CA LEU A 161 0.05 -22.50 -4.42
C LEU A 161 0.58 -22.96 -5.77
N VAL A 162 -0.21 -22.79 -6.83
CA VAL A 162 0.35 -22.84 -8.17
C VAL A 162 1.34 -21.69 -8.23
N SER A 163 2.61 -22.01 -8.40
CA SER A 163 3.66 -21.02 -8.53
C SER A 163 3.34 -20.17 -9.75
N THR A 164 2.74 -19.01 -9.55
CA THR A 164 2.52 -18.03 -10.61
C THR A 164 3.85 -17.50 -11.17
N ALA A 165 4.96 -17.74 -10.46
CA ALA A 165 6.31 -17.44 -10.95
C ALA A 165 6.66 -18.27 -12.19
N ASP A 166 6.16 -19.48 -12.31
CA ASP A 166 6.41 -20.35 -13.47
C ASP A 166 5.50 -20.02 -14.66
N GLN A 167 4.48 -19.19 -14.48
CA GLN A 167 3.52 -18.80 -15.54
C GLN A 167 3.64 -17.35 -15.99
N ILE A 168 4.28 -16.50 -15.20
CA ILE A 168 4.49 -15.10 -15.56
C ILE A 168 5.97 -14.93 -15.91
N GLU A 169 6.33 -15.18 -17.15
CA GLU A 169 7.56 -14.62 -17.70
C GLU A 169 7.45 -13.10 -17.64
N PHE A 170 8.08 -12.50 -16.65
CA PHE A 170 8.35 -11.07 -16.64
C PHE A 170 9.36 -10.76 -17.75
N THR A 171 8.92 -10.88 -18.98
CA THR A 171 9.69 -10.39 -20.11
C THR A 171 9.83 -8.89 -19.89
N THR A 172 11.02 -8.51 -19.47
CA THR A 172 11.62 -7.17 -19.39
C THR A 172 10.73 -6.08 -19.95
N LEU A 173 10.09 -5.35 -19.06
CA LEU A 173 9.64 -3.99 -19.33
C LEU A 173 10.91 -3.14 -19.59
N LYS A 174 11.31 -3.05 -20.86
CA LYS A 174 12.21 -2.01 -21.34
C LYS A 174 11.47 -0.68 -21.41
#